data_2e0ab236a194c173a55fa3cc780d4124
#
_entry.id   2e0ab236a194c173a55fa3cc780d4124
#
_cell.length_a   1.000
_cell.length_b   1.000
_cell.length_c   1.000
_cell.angle_alpha   90.00
_cell.angle_beta   90.00
_cell.angle_gamma   90.00
#
_symmetry.space_group_name_H-M   'P 1'
#
loop_
_entity.id
_entity.type
_entity.pdbx_description
1 polymer ?
#
loop_
_entity_poly.entity_id
_entity_poly.type
_entity_poly.pdbx_seq_one_letter_code
_entity_poly.pdbx_strand_id
1 'polypeptide(L)'
;MRRIIKILAVLAVAAFILTLTGDTLLFYGRVAKLYTQEPDSRIAMPFEDVSKKAIANTWHAPRGTGRLHEGQDIFAPRGTPILSATNGFVYKIGENNLGGQTVSVIGAGGRVYYYAHLDKYAPGLEVGDRVSTRTVLGYVGTTGNAQGTPPHLHFGVYTMTGAINPLPLLSDRIAAPAVTKKKETKARLVSRKA
;
A
#
# COMPACT_ATOMS: atom_id res chain seq x y z
N MET A 1 28.90 11.25 -44.65
CA MET A 1 27.55 11.62 -44.20
C MET A 1 26.72 10.44 -43.71
N ARG A 2 26.40 9.42 -44.52
CA ARG A 2 25.56 8.25 -44.14
C ARG A 2 26.09 7.43 -42.94
N ARG A 3 27.43 7.29 -42.76
CA ARG A 3 28.02 6.56 -41.61
C ARG A 3 27.84 7.34 -40.31
N ILE A 4 28.02 8.65 -40.33
CA ILE A 4 27.85 9.53 -39.11
C ILE A 4 26.40 9.52 -38.68
N ILE A 5 25.43 9.57 -39.59
CA ILE A 5 24.00 9.51 -39.27
C ILE A 5 23.65 8.18 -38.59
N LYS A 6 24.22 7.05 -39.10
CA LYS A 6 24.00 5.72 -38.47
C LYS A 6 24.58 5.66 -37.05
N ILE A 7 25.78 6.22 -36.82
CA ILE A 7 26.39 6.25 -35.50
C ILE A 7 25.56 7.10 -34.54
N LEU A 8 25.12 8.31 -34.95
CA LEU A 8 24.26 9.16 -34.14
C LEU A 8 22.92 8.51 -33.82
N ALA A 9 22.32 7.78 -34.75
CA ALA A 9 21.07 7.04 -34.53
C ALA A 9 21.28 5.92 -33.51
N VAL A 10 22.38 5.16 -33.57
CA VAL A 10 22.70 4.10 -32.59
C VAL A 10 22.94 4.70 -31.20
N LEU A 11 23.67 5.80 -31.13
CA LEU A 11 23.91 6.49 -29.84
C LEU A 11 22.62 7.06 -29.25
N ALA A 12 21.72 7.61 -30.07
CA ALA A 12 20.42 8.09 -29.62
C ALA A 12 19.53 6.95 -29.11
N VAL A 13 19.51 5.82 -29.81
CA VAL A 13 18.78 4.60 -29.37
C VAL A 13 19.39 4.05 -28.09
N ALA A 14 20.72 3.98 -27.97
CA ALA A 14 21.39 3.52 -26.76
C ALA A 14 21.12 4.46 -25.58
N ALA A 15 21.14 5.79 -25.77
CA ALA A 15 20.80 6.77 -24.76
C ALA A 15 19.32 6.64 -24.35
N PHE A 16 18.40 6.45 -25.28
CA PHE A 16 16.97 6.23 -25.01
C PHE A 16 16.74 4.92 -24.24
N ILE A 17 17.39 3.83 -24.61
CA ILE A 17 17.36 2.57 -23.85
C ILE A 17 17.94 2.77 -22.45
N LEU A 18 19.00 3.54 -22.29
CA LEU A 18 19.63 3.83 -21.01
C LEU A 18 18.69 4.65 -20.10
N THR A 19 17.94 5.59 -20.66
CA THR A 19 16.92 6.35 -19.88
C THR A 19 15.74 5.47 -19.50
N LEU A 20 15.22 4.66 -20.39
CA LEU A 20 14.13 3.70 -20.08
C LEU A 20 14.54 2.63 -19.05
N THR A 21 15.81 2.22 -19.02
CA THR A 21 16.31 1.25 -18.06
C THR A 21 16.80 1.91 -16.77
N GLY A 22 17.13 3.21 -16.81
CA GLY A 22 17.65 3.95 -15.66
C GLY A 22 16.67 3.96 -14.49
N ASP A 23 15.42 4.30 -14.71
CA ASP A 23 14.39 4.33 -13.67
C ASP A 23 14.10 2.93 -13.15
N THR A 24 14.07 1.95 -14.02
CA THR A 24 13.90 0.53 -13.67
C THR A 24 15.08 0.06 -12.81
N LEU A 25 16.31 0.38 -13.20
CA LEU A 25 17.52 0.01 -12.46
C LEU A 25 17.56 0.69 -11.09
N LEU A 26 17.18 1.97 -11.01
CA LEU A 26 17.07 2.71 -9.76
C LEU A 26 15.99 2.10 -8.85
N PHE A 27 14.85 1.70 -9.40
CA PHE A 27 13.80 1.02 -8.66
C PHE A 27 14.32 -0.30 -8.06
N TYR A 28 14.93 -1.17 -8.86
CA TYR A 28 15.51 -2.42 -8.36
C TYR A 28 16.63 -2.20 -7.35
N GLY A 29 17.46 -1.17 -7.52
CA GLY A 29 18.48 -0.78 -6.54
C GLY A 29 17.86 -0.36 -5.19
N ARG A 30 16.76 0.39 -5.22
CA ARG A 30 16.00 0.77 -4.01
C ARG A 30 15.37 -0.46 -3.35
N VAL A 31 14.77 -1.35 -4.14
CA VAL A 31 14.21 -2.62 -3.64
C VAL A 31 15.29 -3.51 -3.04
N ALA A 32 16.44 -3.66 -3.72
CA ALA A 32 17.57 -4.42 -3.19
C ALA A 32 18.06 -3.91 -1.82
N LYS A 33 18.06 -2.58 -1.62
CA LYS A 33 18.36 -1.98 -0.31
C LYS A 33 17.35 -2.38 0.78
N LEU A 34 16.09 -2.63 0.46
CA LEU A 34 15.10 -3.10 1.45
C LEU A 34 15.44 -4.49 1.97
N TYR A 35 15.99 -5.37 1.14
CA TYR A 35 16.41 -6.71 1.57
C TYR A 35 17.55 -6.72 2.58
N THR A 36 18.36 -5.63 2.65
CA THR A 36 19.42 -5.49 3.65
C THR A 36 18.96 -4.89 4.98
N GLN A 37 17.70 -4.49 5.07
CA GLN A 37 17.12 -3.92 6.28
C GLN A 37 16.48 -5.02 7.13
N GLU A 38 16.48 -4.82 8.46
CA GLU A 38 15.71 -5.67 9.35
C GLU A 38 14.21 -5.52 9.05
N PRO A 39 13.47 -6.63 8.96
CA PRO A 39 12.02 -6.58 8.75
C PRO A 39 11.31 -5.84 9.88
N ASP A 40 10.28 -5.06 9.55
CA ASP A 40 9.46 -4.36 10.53
C ASP A 40 8.93 -5.33 11.59
N SER A 41 9.26 -5.12 12.86
CA SER A 41 8.71 -5.89 13.98
C SER A 41 7.25 -5.53 14.27
N ARG A 42 6.82 -4.33 13.87
CA ARG A 42 5.46 -3.83 13.94
C ARG A 42 5.12 -3.08 12.67
N ILE A 43 3.87 -3.23 12.21
CA ILE A 43 3.32 -2.56 11.05
C ILE A 43 2.06 -1.79 11.44
N ALA A 44 1.76 -0.72 10.71
CA ALA A 44 0.57 0.08 11.00
C ALA A 44 -0.70 -0.64 10.54
N MET A 45 -1.80 -0.45 11.27
CA MET A 45 -3.13 -0.84 10.82
C MET A 45 -3.41 -0.23 9.44
N PRO A 46 -3.94 -0.98 8.45
CA PRO A 46 -4.29 -0.44 7.13
C PRO A 46 -5.45 0.57 7.13
N PHE A 47 -6.02 0.87 8.29
CA PHE A 47 -7.14 1.80 8.48
C PHE A 47 -6.87 2.79 9.60
N GLU A 48 -7.43 4.00 9.52
CA GLU A 48 -7.31 5.00 10.59
C GLU A 48 -8.12 4.60 11.82
N ASP A 49 -9.37 4.16 11.63
CA ASP A 49 -10.37 4.03 12.69
C ASP A 49 -10.67 2.57 13.08
N VAL A 50 -9.83 1.61 12.64
CA VAL A 50 -9.99 0.20 13.02
C VAL A 50 -8.94 -0.18 14.07
N SER A 51 -9.40 -0.63 15.23
CA SER A 51 -8.49 -1.13 16.27
C SER A 51 -8.17 -2.62 16.06
N LYS A 52 -6.93 -3.00 16.32
CA LYS A 52 -6.47 -4.40 16.29
C LYS A 52 -7.37 -5.32 17.15
N LYS A 53 -7.88 -4.80 18.28
CA LYS A 53 -8.75 -5.57 19.18
C LYS A 53 -10.09 -5.95 18.55
N ALA A 54 -10.53 -5.20 17.52
CA ALA A 54 -11.79 -5.47 16.81
C ALA A 54 -11.63 -6.48 15.67
N ILE A 55 -10.40 -6.92 15.35
CA ILE A 55 -10.13 -7.83 14.25
C ILE A 55 -10.24 -9.28 14.75
N ALA A 56 -11.17 -10.04 14.18
CA ALA A 56 -11.21 -11.47 14.35
C ALA A 56 -10.00 -12.12 13.68
N ASN A 57 -9.36 -13.09 14.35
CA ASN A 57 -8.27 -13.83 13.74
C ASN A 57 -8.82 -14.80 12.68
N THR A 58 -8.56 -14.50 11.41
CA THR A 58 -8.96 -15.33 10.26
C THR A 58 -7.78 -16.07 9.62
N TRP A 59 -6.59 -15.95 10.22
CA TRP A 59 -5.40 -16.67 9.76
C TRP A 59 -5.60 -18.18 9.81
N HIS A 60 -5.28 -18.86 8.70
CA HIS A 60 -5.46 -20.30 8.52
C HIS A 60 -6.90 -20.80 8.64
N ALA A 61 -7.90 -19.89 8.59
CA ALA A 61 -9.29 -20.33 8.45
C ALA A 61 -9.45 -21.16 7.17
N PRO A 62 -10.19 -22.30 7.22
CA PRO A 62 -10.40 -23.14 6.05
C PRO A 62 -11.06 -22.37 4.90
N ARG A 63 -10.58 -22.57 3.68
CA ARG A 63 -11.18 -22.05 2.43
C ARG A 63 -11.62 -23.25 1.57
N GLY A 64 -12.74 -23.13 0.90
CA GLY A 64 -13.55 -24.20 0.30
C GLY A 64 -12.86 -25.26 -0.57
N THR A 65 -11.57 -25.17 -0.88
CA THR A 65 -10.82 -26.12 -1.72
C THR A 65 -9.63 -26.75 -0.98
N GLY A 66 -9.69 -26.88 0.35
CA GLY A 66 -8.59 -27.38 1.16
C GLY A 66 -7.43 -26.39 1.36
N ARG A 67 -7.57 -25.15 0.88
CA ARG A 67 -6.63 -24.06 1.13
C ARG A 67 -6.82 -23.48 2.52
N LEU A 68 -5.73 -23.05 3.13
CA LEU A 68 -5.77 -22.21 4.33
C LEU A 68 -5.74 -20.73 3.95
N HIS A 69 -6.32 -19.90 4.78
CA HIS A 69 -6.34 -18.47 4.61
C HIS A 69 -4.97 -17.86 4.97
N GLU A 70 -4.26 -17.31 3.99
CA GLU A 70 -2.93 -16.72 4.15
C GLU A 70 -3.01 -15.18 4.30
N GLY A 71 -3.79 -14.73 5.28
CA GLY A 71 -3.97 -13.30 5.56
C GLY A 71 -4.95 -13.05 6.70
N GLN A 72 -5.31 -11.79 6.84
CA GLN A 72 -6.38 -11.32 7.73
C GLN A 72 -7.44 -10.61 6.91
N ASP A 73 -8.70 -10.98 7.14
CA ASP A 73 -9.84 -10.24 6.59
C ASP A 73 -10.24 -9.16 7.59
N ILE A 74 -10.09 -7.91 7.19
CA ILE A 74 -10.38 -6.73 8.02
C ILE A 74 -11.61 -6.04 7.45
N PHE A 75 -12.74 -6.16 8.15
CA PHE A 75 -14.02 -5.62 7.69
C PHE A 75 -14.06 -4.11 7.88
N ALA A 76 -14.49 -3.40 6.84
CA ALA A 76 -14.74 -1.96 6.86
C ALA A 76 -15.76 -1.61 5.76
N PRO A 77 -16.50 -0.49 5.88
CA PRO A 77 -17.44 -0.07 4.85
C PRO A 77 -16.78 0.06 3.47
N ARG A 78 -17.53 -0.27 2.39
CA ARG A 78 -17.06 -0.06 1.02
C ARG A 78 -16.63 1.39 0.83
N GLY A 79 -15.52 1.61 0.13
CA GLY A 79 -14.97 2.94 -0.10
C GLY A 79 -14.12 3.51 1.05
N THR A 80 -13.97 2.79 2.18
CA THR A 80 -13.03 3.19 3.24
C THR A 80 -11.60 3.21 2.68
N PRO A 81 -10.82 4.28 2.90
CA PRO A 81 -9.43 4.35 2.44
C PRO A 81 -8.57 3.25 3.07
N ILE A 82 -7.79 2.56 2.23
CA ILE A 82 -6.80 1.57 2.64
C ILE A 82 -5.44 2.23 2.62
N LEU A 83 -4.77 2.27 3.75
CA LEU A 83 -3.46 2.87 3.93
C LEU A 83 -2.36 1.82 3.90
N SER A 84 -1.18 2.19 3.43
CA SER A 84 -0.02 1.30 3.53
C SER A 84 0.30 0.99 5.00
N ALA A 85 0.55 -0.28 5.29
CA ALA A 85 0.93 -0.74 6.62
C ALA A 85 2.42 -0.50 6.94
N THR A 86 3.24 -0.20 5.93
CA THR A 86 4.69 -0.04 6.03
C THR A 86 5.19 1.11 5.16
N ASN A 87 6.44 1.50 5.39
CA ASN A 87 7.19 2.32 4.43
C ASN A 87 7.82 1.39 3.39
N GLY A 88 7.82 1.81 2.12
CA GLY A 88 8.38 0.97 1.06
C GLY A 88 8.09 1.51 -0.33
N PHE A 89 7.90 0.59 -1.27
CA PHE A 89 7.57 0.92 -2.66
C PHE A 89 6.39 0.08 -3.14
N VAL A 90 5.55 0.66 -3.98
CA VAL A 90 4.53 -0.10 -4.71
C VAL A 90 5.24 -1.09 -5.64
N TYR A 91 5.06 -2.36 -5.37
CA TYR A 91 5.72 -3.45 -6.10
C TYR A 91 4.88 -3.97 -7.25
N LYS A 92 3.55 -4.01 -7.04
CA LYS A 92 2.61 -4.50 -8.06
C LYS A 92 1.25 -3.85 -7.86
N ILE A 93 0.61 -3.48 -8.95
CA ILE A 93 -0.81 -3.13 -9.04
C ILE A 93 -1.40 -4.02 -10.12
N GLY A 94 -2.58 -4.58 -9.88
CA GLY A 94 -3.23 -5.41 -10.88
C GLY A 94 -4.42 -6.17 -10.34
N GLU A 95 -4.97 -7.02 -11.19
CA GLU A 95 -6.16 -7.81 -10.89
C GLU A 95 -5.86 -9.31 -11.04
N ASN A 96 -6.50 -10.13 -10.22
CA ASN A 96 -6.47 -11.58 -10.32
C ASN A 96 -7.78 -12.20 -9.82
N ASN A 97 -8.04 -13.46 -10.17
CA ASN A 97 -9.31 -14.12 -9.91
C ASN A 97 -9.64 -14.25 -8.41
N LEU A 98 -8.63 -14.38 -7.54
CA LEU A 98 -8.85 -14.51 -6.10
C LEU A 98 -8.94 -13.16 -5.42
N GLY A 99 -7.94 -12.31 -5.58
CA GLY A 99 -7.85 -11.03 -4.89
C GLY A 99 -8.68 -9.92 -5.53
N GLY A 100 -9.17 -10.10 -6.76
CA GLY A 100 -9.77 -8.99 -7.51
C GLY A 100 -8.75 -7.89 -7.75
N GLN A 101 -9.12 -6.64 -7.55
CA GLN A 101 -8.20 -5.51 -7.62
C GLN A 101 -7.25 -5.54 -6.41
N THR A 102 -5.95 -5.48 -6.68
CA THR A 102 -4.92 -5.68 -5.67
C THR A 102 -3.77 -4.68 -5.78
N VAL A 103 -3.18 -4.36 -4.64
CA VAL A 103 -1.92 -3.63 -4.54
C VAL A 103 -0.96 -4.44 -3.69
N SER A 104 0.31 -4.48 -4.09
CA SER A 104 1.39 -5.06 -3.29
C SER A 104 2.45 -4.00 -3.02
N VAL A 105 2.87 -3.88 -1.78
CA VAL A 105 3.95 -3.01 -1.33
C VAL A 105 5.10 -3.86 -0.85
N ILE A 106 6.33 -3.56 -1.30
CA ILE A 106 7.54 -4.17 -0.76
C ILE A 106 8.14 -3.25 0.29
N GLY A 107 8.40 -3.79 1.48
CA GLY A 107 8.97 -3.07 2.63
C GLY A 107 10.28 -3.66 3.12
N ALA A 108 10.71 -3.22 4.30
CA ALA A 108 11.94 -3.67 4.94
C ALA A 108 12.03 -5.21 5.06
N GLY A 109 13.23 -5.77 4.92
CA GLY A 109 13.47 -7.20 4.89
C GLY A 109 12.95 -7.91 3.64
N GLY A 110 12.58 -7.16 2.59
CA GLY A 110 11.98 -7.72 1.39
C GLY A 110 10.58 -8.30 1.61
N ARG A 111 9.90 -7.96 2.73
CA ARG A 111 8.53 -8.39 2.95
C ARG A 111 7.59 -7.75 1.96
N VAL A 112 6.65 -8.55 1.43
CA VAL A 112 5.58 -8.08 0.54
C VAL A 112 4.27 -8.02 1.32
N TYR A 113 3.66 -6.85 1.32
CA TYR A 113 2.37 -6.56 1.94
C TYR A 113 1.32 -6.51 0.84
N TYR A 114 0.35 -7.40 0.90
CA TYR A 114 -0.66 -7.63 -0.12
C TYR A 114 -2.02 -7.12 0.34
N TYR A 115 -2.63 -6.28 -0.48
CA TYR A 115 -3.92 -5.66 -0.23
C TYR A 115 -4.87 -6.11 -1.35
N ALA A 116 -5.95 -6.80 -1.01
CA ALA A 116 -6.88 -7.35 -1.99
C ALA A 116 -8.34 -6.97 -1.72
N HIS A 117 -9.20 -7.28 -2.69
CA HIS A 117 -10.62 -6.98 -2.75
C HIS A 117 -10.94 -5.48 -2.83
N LEU A 118 -10.01 -4.69 -3.39
CA LEU A 118 -10.20 -3.25 -3.54
C LEU A 118 -11.39 -2.96 -4.48
N ASP A 119 -12.10 -1.88 -4.18
CA ASP A 119 -13.12 -1.31 -5.07
C ASP A 119 -12.46 -0.52 -6.22
N LYS A 120 -11.41 0.22 -5.88
CA LYS A 120 -10.57 0.99 -6.82
C LYS A 120 -9.22 1.31 -6.21
N TYR A 121 -8.23 1.57 -7.05
CA TYR A 121 -6.92 2.07 -6.64
C TYR A 121 -6.98 3.55 -6.25
N ALA A 122 -6.00 4.01 -5.46
CA ALA A 122 -5.83 5.44 -5.23
C ALA A 122 -5.48 6.15 -6.55
N PRO A 123 -6.04 7.35 -6.81
CA PRO A 123 -5.71 8.11 -8.02
C PRO A 123 -4.21 8.37 -8.13
N GLY A 124 -3.64 8.12 -9.30
CA GLY A 124 -2.24 8.37 -9.60
C GLY A 124 -1.24 7.42 -8.93
N LEU A 125 -1.70 6.35 -8.27
CA LEU A 125 -0.80 5.35 -7.70
C LEU A 125 -0.19 4.47 -8.80
N GLU A 126 1.15 4.40 -8.84
CA GLU A 126 1.89 3.66 -9.86
C GLU A 126 2.89 2.68 -9.23
N VAL A 127 3.26 1.65 -9.99
CA VAL A 127 4.35 0.73 -9.61
C VAL A 127 5.66 1.51 -9.56
N GLY A 128 6.42 1.35 -8.47
CA GLY A 128 7.65 2.10 -8.22
C GLY A 128 7.46 3.29 -7.28
N ASP A 129 6.23 3.72 -7.02
CA ASP A 129 5.95 4.79 -6.07
C ASP A 129 6.47 4.47 -4.67
N ARG A 130 7.11 5.47 -4.06
CA ARG A 130 7.47 5.41 -2.65
C ARG A 130 6.23 5.65 -1.80
N VAL A 131 5.97 4.75 -0.86
CA VAL A 131 4.86 4.85 0.07
C VAL A 131 5.33 4.95 1.52
N SER A 132 4.51 5.58 2.32
CA SER A 132 4.63 5.63 3.78
C SER A 132 3.35 5.08 4.41
N THR A 133 3.35 4.88 5.71
CA THR A 133 2.15 4.43 6.44
C THR A 133 0.95 5.39 6.34
N ARG A 134 1.12 6.59 5.75
CA ARG A 134 0.05 7.56 5.50
C ARG A 134 -0.45 7.55 4.05
N THR A 135 0.17 6.75 3.17
CA THR A 135 -0.18 6.70 1.75
C THR A 135 -1.43 5.85 1.56
N VAL A 136 -2.45 6.42 0.92
CA VAL A 136 -3.65 5.68 0.49
C VAL A 136 -3.26 4.83 -0.73
N LEU A 137 -3.54 3.53 -0.68
CA LEU A 137 -3.29 2.59 -1.77
C LEU A 137 -4.52 2.33 -2.62
N GLY A 138 -5.69 2.47 -2.04
CA GLY A 138 -6.98 2.22 -2.67
C GLY A 138 -8.11 2.25 -1.65
N TYR A 139 -9.23 1.65 -2.00
CA TYR A 139 -10.45 1.72 -1.20
C TYR A 139 -11.09 0.33 -1.05
N VAL A 140 -11.66 0.06 0.10
CA VAL A 140 -12.33 -1.22 0.42
C VAL A 140 -13.44 -1.53 -0.58
N GLY A 141 -13.43 -2.75 -1.08
CA GLY A 141 -14.44 -3.28 -2.00
C GLY A 141 -14.82 -4.72 -1.69
N THR A 142 -15.20 -5.42 -2.75
CA THR A 142 -15.59 -6.84 -2.74
C THR A 142 -15.18 -7.52 -4.05
N THR A 143 -14.10 -7.08 -4.69
CA THR A 143 -13.68 -7.65 -5.98
C THR A 143 -13.04 -9.04 -5.81
N GLY A 144 -12.86 -9.76 -6.90
CA GLY A 144 -12.36 -11.14 -6.87
C GLY A 144 -13.35 -12.10 -6.22
N ASN A 145 -12.85 -13.04 -5.42
CA ASN A 145 -13.68 -14.04 -4.74
C ASN A 145 -14.44 -13.52 -3.50
N ALA A 146 -14.30 -12.22 -3.19
CA ALA A 146 -15.09 -11.55 -2.16
C ALA A 146 -16.45 -11.05 -2.66
N GLN A 147 -16.80 -11.27 -3.93
CA GLN A 147 -18.10 -10.92 -4.45
C GLN A 147 -19.22 -11.60 -3.65
N GLY A 148 -20.24 -10.82 -3.26
CA GLY A 148 -21.37 -11.33 -2.46
C GLY A 148 -21.08 -11.48 -0.95
N THR A 149 -19.86 -11.14 -0.50
CA THR A 149 -19.54 -11.10 0.94
C THR A 149 -19.59 -9.66 1.47
N PRO A 150 -19.65 -9.45 2.80
CA PRO A 150 -19.48 -8.12 3.37
C PRO A 150 -18.16 -7.49 2.94
N PRO A 151 -18.12 -6.16 2.66
CA PRO A 151 -16.90 -5.48 2.25
C PRO A 151 -15.79 -5.62 3.28
N HIS A 152 -14.58 -5.96 2.81
CA HIS A 152 -13.41 -6.13 3.65
C HIS A 152 -12.13 -5.97 2.85
N LEU A 153 -11.04 -5.72 3.56
CA LEU A 153 -9.69 -5.86 3.04
C LEU A 153 -9.17 -7.25 3.39
N HIS A 154 -8.76 -8.04 2.40
CA HIS A 154 -7.85 -9.14 2.66
C HIS A 154 -6.42 -8.60 2.70
N PHE A 155 -5.78 -8.72 3.87
CA PHE A 155 -4.43 -8.24 4.11
C PHE A 155 -3.46 -9.40 4.37
N GLY A 156 -2.54 -9.61 3.44
CA GLY A 156 -1.50 -10.64 3.51
C GLY A 156 -0.11 -10.06 3.75
N VAL A 157 0.75 -10.79 4.44
CA VAL A 157 2.18 -10.49 4.57
C VAL A 157 2.99 -11.71 4.16
N TYR A 158 3.87 -11.52 3.19
CA TYR A 158 4.68 -12.59 2.60
C TYR A 158 6.16 -12.30 2.80
N THR A 159 6.89 -13.36 3.14
CA THR A 159 8.34 -13.39 3.23
C THR A 159 8.91 -14.26 2.10
N MET A 160 10.22 -14.38 2.01
CA MET A 160 10.86 -15.33 1.06
C MET A 160 10.47 -16.79 1.33
N THR A 161 10.04 -17.13 2.54
CA THR A 161 9.66 -18.49 2.95
C THR A 161 8.15 -18.73 2.92
N GLY A 162 7.35 -17.75 2.52
CA GLY A 162 5.89 -17.86 2.40
C GLY A 162 5.13 -16.84 3.24
N ALA A 163 3.83 -17.07 3.37
CA ALA A 163 2.93 -16.21 4.13
C ALA A 163 3.19 -16.29 5.64
N ILE A 164 3.04 -15.19 6.33
CA ILE A 164 3.08 -15.12 7.80
C ILE A 164 1.82 -14.44 8.32
N ASN A 165 1.42 -14.77 9.55
CA ASN A 165 0.25 -14.17 10.17
C ASN A 165 0.44 -12.66 10.38
N PRO A 166 -0.35 -11.79 9.74
CA PRO A 166 -0.22 -10.34 9.90
C PRO A 166 -0.66 -9.85 11.28
N LEU A 167 -1.62 -10.52 11.92
CA LEU A 167 -2.29 -10.01 13.13
C LEU A 167 -1.33 -9.70 14.30
N PRO A 168 -0.34 -10.54 14.62
CA PRO A 168 0.63 -10.20 15.66
C PRO A 168 1.44 -8.93 15.36
N LEU A 169 1.74 -8.67 14.10
CA LEU A 169 2.54 -7.53 13.64
C LEU A 169 1.76 -6.22 13.66
N LEU A 170 0.43 -6.26 13.48
CA LEU A 170 -0.41 -5.07 13.40
C LEU A 170 -0.38 -4.27 14.71
N SER A 171 -0.28 -2.96 14.59
CA SER A 171 -0.40 -1.98 15.66
C SER A 171 -1.43 -0.93 15.27
N ASP A 172 -2.26 -0.53 16.23
CA ASP A 172 -3.22 0.55 16.03
C ASP A 172 -2.47 1.84 15.63
N ARG A 173 -3.07 2.63 14.77
CA ARG A 173 -2.57 3.97 14.48
C ARG A 173 -2.76 4.83 15.71
N ILE A 174 -1.73 5.56 16.11
CA ILE A 174 -1.87 6.62 17.08
C ILE A 174 -2.67 7.71 16.34
N ALA A 175 -3.88 7.97 16.81
CA ALA A 175 -4.69 9.06 16.28
C ALA A 175 -3.82 10.33 16.28
N ALA A 176 -3.70 11.00 15.14
CA ALA A 176 -3.06 12.31 15.11
C ALA A 176 -3.76 13.18 16.15
N PRO A 177 -3.03 13.92 17.02
CA PRO A 177 -3.68 14.77 17.98
C PRO A 177 -4.69 15.65 17.25
N ALA A 178 -5.95 15.62 17.68
CA ALA A 178 -7.01 16.40 17.07
C ALA A 178 -6.51 17.84 16.97
N VAL A 179 -6.41 18.37 15.74
CA VAL A 179 -6.09 19.78 15.53
C VAL A 179 -7.25 20.53 16.16
N THR A 180 -7.05 20.97 17.40
CA THR A 180 -7.99 21.84 18.09
C THR A 180 -8.11 23.09 17.22
N LYS A 181 -9.24 23.21 16.49
CA LYS A 181 -9.62 24.47 15.86
C LYS A 181 -9.64 25.50 16.97
N LYS A 182 -8.55 26.26 17.09
CA LYS A 182 -8.46 27.41 17.97
C LYS A 182 -9.67 28.26 17.64
N LYS A 183 -10.64 28.33 18.55
CA LYS A 183 -11.76 29.25 18.44
C LYS A 183 -11.14 30.63 18.23
N GLU A 184 -11.30 31.17 17.06
CA GLU A 184 -11.13 32.61 16.86
C GLU A 184 -12.16 33.31 17.73
N THR A 185 -11.77 33.58 18.95
CA THR A 185 -12.55 34.37 19.88
C THR A 185 -12.57 35.79 19.34
N LYS A 186 -13.77 36.19 19.00
CA LYS A 186 -14.21 37.55 18.74
C LYS A 186 -13.36 38.62 19.45
N ALA A 187 -12.37 39.16 18.78
CA ALA A 187 -11.76 40.46 19.08
C ALA A 187 -12.19 41.45 18.01
N ARG A 188 -13.52 41.61 17.86
CA ARG A 188 -14.09 42.67 17.00
C ARG A 188 -15.34 43.20 17.68
N LEU A 189 -15.15 43.95 18.72
CA LEU A 189 -16.16 44.92 19.20
C LEU A 189 -15.61 45.82 20.30
N VAL A 190 -14.56 46.59 20.08
CA VAL A 190 -14.32 47.81 20.85
C VAL A 190 -13.46 48.73 19.98
N SER A 191 -14.03 49.41 18.99
CA SER A 191 -13.55 50.69 18.52
C SER A 191 -14.61 51.33 17.62
N ARG A 192 -15.74 51.70 18.29
CA ARG A 192 -16.67 52.71 17.74
C ARG A 192 -17.38 53.32 18.94
N LYS A 193 -16.69 54.23 19.63
CA LYS A 193 -17.23 55.39 20.36
C LYS A 193 -16.06 56.15 20.98
N ALA A 194 -15.56 57.08 20.26
CA ALA A 194 -15.04 58.37 20.67
C ALA A 194 -14.84 59.23 19.43
#